data_dc2abbad23a3a9829decc92bd2b3c462
#
_entry.id   dc2abbad23a3a9829decc92bd2b3c462
#
_cell.length_a   1.000
_cell.length_b   1.000
_cell.length_c   1.000
_cell.angle_alpha   90.00
_cell.angle_beta   90.00
_cell.angle_gamma   90.00
#
_symmetry.space_group_name_H-M   'P 1'
#
loop_
_entity.id
_entity.type
_entity.pdbx_description
1 polymer ?
#
loop_
_entity_poly.entity_id
_entity_poly.type
_entity_poly.pdbx_seq_one_letter_code
_entity_poly.pdbx_strand_id
1 'polypeptide(L)'
;MDKRKLTKADIDKVRHIEGFPIAKDEDIIALSDPPNYTACPNPFIAEFIERHGTPYDEATDDYHCEPFAADVSEGKNDPIYNAHSYHTKVPHKAIMRYILHYTKPGDIVFDGFCGTGMTGVAAQMCGNPDPTFKLQIEKEMPGIEWGARKAILSDLSPAATFIAYNYNAPVDVAEFQEEAKRILAEVEKECGWMYETRHLINGKPQMAITGEEIKGRINYTVWSDVFICPTCSTEMVFWDVAVDKENGKVRDVFFCPQCNSELRKRNCKRAQQTHIDPKLNETVTMATQVPVLINYSVGKKRFEKTPDEYDLALIEKIDAMEIPYWYPTDKLPEGDKTVEPIRLGFIHTTCQTSYLPDCA
;
A
#
# COMPACT_ATOMS: atom_id res chain seq x y z
N MET A 1 -20.85 20.65 9.18
CA MET A 1 -21.82 19.69 8.60
C MET A 1 -22.16 18.67 9.67
N ASP A 2 -23.43 18.40 9.87
CA ASP A 2 -23.82 17.29 10.72
C ASP A 2 -23.32 15.98 10.07
N LYS A 3 -22.60 15.19 10.85
CA LYS A 3 -22.08 13.89 10.40
C LYS A 3 -23.26 12.93 10.20
N ARG A 4 -23.89 12.98 9.03
CA ARG A 4 -25.06 12.17 8.69
C ARG A 4 -24.66 11.03 7.79
N LYS A 5 -25.03 9.79 8.14
CA LYS A 5 -24.82 8.64 7.25
C LYS A 5 -25.65 8.81 5.98
N LEU A 6 -25.07 8.38 4.87
CA LEU A 6 -25.73 8.38 3.58
C LEU A 6 -26.92 7.40 3.59
N THR A 7 -28.03 7.82 3.03
CA THR A 7 -29.23 6.99 2.85
C THR A 7 -29.49 6.72 1.36
N LYS A 8 -30.32 5.74 1.07
CA LYS A 8 -30.76 5.49 -0.32
C LYS A 8 -31.38 6.73 -0.97
N ALA A 9 -32.17 7.50 -0.21
CA ALA A 9 -32.79 8.72 -0.71
C ALA A 9 -31.75 9.81 -1.06
N ASP A 10 -30.60 9.83 -0.39
CA ASP A 10 -29.51 10.75 -0.71
C ASP A 10 -28.78 10.32 -1.97
N ILE A 11 -28.56 9.01 -2.15
CA ILE A 11 -27.98 8.45 -3.38
C ILE A 11 -28.89 8.75 -4.59
N ASP A 12 -30.18 8.59 -4.45
CA ASP A 12 -31.15 8.83 -5.53
C ASP A 12 -31.13 10.27 -6.05
N LYS A 13 -30.77 11.25 -5.20
CA LYS A 13 -30.59 12.65 -5.61
C LYS A 13 -29.45 12.88 -6.60
N VAL A 14 -28.41 12.09 -6.51
CA VAL A 14 -27.17 12.24 -7.31
C VAL A 14 -26.96 11.12 -8.33
N ARG A 15 -27.85 10.11 -8.35
CA ARG A 15 -27.78 8.96 -9.26
C ARG A 15 -27.79 9.34 -10.75
N HIS A 16 -28.39 10.47 -11.08
CA HIS A 16 -28.51 10.95 -12.46
C HIS A 16 -27.23 11.62 -12.98
N ILE A 17 -26.26 11.85 -12.11
CA ILE A 17 -24.99 12.48 -12.48
C ILE A 17 -24.19 11.47 -13.32
N GLU A 18 -23.69 11.92 -14.45
CA GLU A 18 -22.83 11.13 -15.33
C GLU A 18 -21.62 10.61 -14.56
N GLY A 19 -21.28 9.32 -14.73
CA GLY A 19 -20.21 8.67 -13.99
C GLY A 19 -20.60 8.21 -12.58
N PHE A 20 -21.89 8.22 -12.22
CA PHE A 20 -22.33 7.62 -10.95
C PHE A 20 -21.90 6.15 -10.87
N PRO A 21 -21.40 5.67 -9.70
CA PRO A 21 -20.83 4.33 -9.53
C PRO A 21 -21.78 3.21 -9.92
N ILE A 22 -21.27 2.20 -10.64
CA ILE A 22 -21.99 0.96 -10.97
C ILE A 22 -21.75 -0.02 -9.82
N ALA A 23 -22.57 0.10 -8.77
CA ALA A 23 -22.50 -0.77 -7.59
C ALA A 23 -23.90 -0.91 -6.96
N LYS A 24 -24.05 -1.83 -6.00
CA LYS A 24 -25.28 -1.92 -5.20
C LYS A 24 -25.33 -0.75 -4.21
N ASP A 25 -26.53 -0.29 -3.91
CA ASP A 25 -26.73 0.83 -2.99
C ASP A 25 -26.16 0.54 -1.59
N GLU A 26 -26.24 -0.71 -1.14
CA GLU A 26 -25.70 -1.16 0.14
C GLU A 26 -24.19 -1.00 0.20
N ASP A 27 -23.49 -1.34 -0.88
CA ASP A 27 -22.02 -1.24 -0.98
C ASP A 27 -21.59 0.24 -1.03
N ILE A 28 -22.30 1.07 -1.80
CA ILE A 28 -22.05 2.52 -1.85
C ILE A 28 -22.23 3.15 -0.47
N ILE A 29 -23.30 2.80 0.25
CA ILE A 29 -23.56 3.29 1.61
C ILE A 29 -22.49 2.83 2.59
N ALA A 30 -22.09 1.55 2.50
CA ALA A 30 -21.07 0.97 3.39
C ALA A 30 -19.69 1.62 3.22
N LEU A 31 -19.37 2.09 2.00
CA LEU A 31 -18.10 2.74 1.69
C LEU A 31 -18.14 4.28 1.80
N SER A 32 -19.31 4.86 2.13
CA SER A 32 -19.50 6.31 2.16
C SER A 32 -19.71 6.81 3.58
N ASP A 33 -18.63 6.96 4.33
CA ASP A 33 -18.66 7.49 5.69
C ASP A 33 -18.74 9.05 5.70
N PRO A 34 -19.58 9.61 6.59
CA PRO A 34 -19.63 11.05 6.76
C PRO A 34 -18.35 11.58 7.45
N PRO A 35 -17.91 12.80 7.14
CA PRO A 35 -18.53 13.77 6.24
C PRO A 35 -18.04 13.69 4.78
N ASN A 36 -17.34 12.64 4.37
CA ASN A 36 -16.54 12.67 3.15
C ASN A 36 -17.17 11.90 1.98
N TYR A 37 -18.07 10.95 2.21
CA TYR A 37 -18.85 10.26 1.19
C TYR A 37 -18.03 9.79 -0.02
N THR A 38 -17.03 8.92 0.22
CA THR A 38 -15.98 8.58 -0.74
C THR A 38 -16.42 7.68 -1.90
N ALA A 39 -17.58 7.03 -1.82
CA ALA A 39 -18.02 6.06 -2.82
C ALA A 39 -19.10 6.58 -3.79
N CYS A 40 -19.53 7.82 -3.68
CA CYS A 40 -20.43 8.44 -4.66
C CYS A 40 -20.27 9.96 -4.65
N PRO A 41 -20.83 10.69 -5.63
CA PRO A 41 -20.90 12.15 -5.56
C PRO A 41 -21.52 12.60 -4.24
N ASN A 42 -20.87 13.54 -3.55
CA ASN A 42 -21.35 14.02 -2.25
C ASN A 42 -22.69 14.80 -2.42
N PRO A 43 -23.83 14.29 -1.94
CA PRO A 43 -25.13 14.92 -2.13
C PRO A 43 -25.32 16.21 -1.32
N PHE A 44 -24.37 16.55 -0.43
CA PHE A 44 -24.41 17.71 0.47
C PHE A 44 -23.40 18.79 0.08
N ILE A 45 -22.75 18.69 -1.08
CA ILE A 45 -21.71 19.64 -1.50
C ILE A 45 -22.28 21.06 -1.68
N ALA A 46 -23.51 21.18 -2.19
CA ALA A 46 -24.17 22.47 -2.37
C ALA A 46 -24.34 23.20 -1.02
N GLU A 47 -24.76 22.49 0.02
CA GLU A 47 -24.91 23.05 1.38
C GLU A 47 -23.54 23.51 1.95
N PHE A 48 -22.47 22.77 1.67
CA PHE A 48 -21.12 23.16 2.07
C PHE A 48 -20.69 24.46 1.38
N ILE A 49 -20.91 24.58 0.07
CA ILE A 49 -20.56 25.77 -0.70
C ILE A 49 -21.38 26.97 -0.24
N GLU A 50 -22.69 26.81 -0.02
CA GLU A 50 -23.55 27.87 0.48
C GLU A 50 -23.08 28.39 1.86
N ARG A 51 -22.67 27.49 2.76
CA ARG A 51 -22.24 27.84 4.11
C ARG A 51 -20.88 28.51 4.18
N HIS A 52 -19.96 28.14 3.27
CA HIS A 52 -18.54 28.49 3.38
C HIS A 52 -17.99 29.27 2.18
N GLY A 53 -18.69 29.30 1.07
CA GLY A 53 -18.32 30.06 -0.11
C GLY A 53 -18.70 31.52 -0.01
N THR A 54 -18.09 32.32 -0.84
CA THR A 54 -18.51 33.71 -1.07
C THR A 54 -19.35 33.74 -2.35
N PRO A 55 -20.50 34.39 -2.36
CA PRO A 55 -21.27 34.58 -3.60
C PRO A 55 -20.40 35.20 -4.70
N TYR A 56 -20.41 34.59 -5.86
CA TYR A 56 -19.69 35.08 -7.03
C TYR A 56 -20.62 35.89 -7.92
N ASP A 57 -20.18 37.09 -8.32
CA ASP A 57 -20.85 37.93 -9.28
C ASP A 57 -19.82 38.44 -10.30
N GLU A 58 -19.90 37.95 -11.53
CA GLU A 58 -18.99 38.31 -12.63
C GLU A 58 -18.93 39.82 -12.90
N ALA A 59 -20.01 40.52 -12.65
CA ALA A 59 -20.06 41.97 -12.91
C ALA A 59 -19.27 42.81 -11.88
N THR A 60 -19.00 42.24 -10.70
CA THR A 60 -18.29 42.92 -9.60
C THR A 60 -16.99 42.23 -9.20
N ASP A 61 -16.63 41.14 -9.87
CA ASP A 61 -15.39 40.43 -9.59
C ASP A 61 -14.19 41.24 -10.07
N ASP A 62 -13.34 41.65 -9.14
CA ASP A 62 -12.09 42.38 -9.37
C ASP A 62 -10.85 41.54 -9.05
N TYR A 63 -11.03 40.20 -8.89
CA TYR A 63 -9.90 39.32 -8.63
C TYR A 63 -8.87 39.36 -9.75
N HIS A 64 -7.67 39.77 -9.40
CA HIS A 64 -6.51 39.72 -10.28
C HIS A 64 -5.30 39.21 -9.55
N CYS A 65 -4.65 38.20 -10.11
CA CYS A 65 -3.43 37.60 -9.52
C CYS A 65 -2.46 37.24 -10.67
N GLU A 66 -1.20 37.64 -10.52
CA GLU A 66 -0.16 37.31 -11.49
C GLU A 66 0.13 35.81 -11.55
N PRO A 67 0.46 35.27 -12.72
CA PRO A 67 0.83 33.84 -12.82
C PRO A 67 2.01 33.49 -11.92
N PHE A 68 1.91 32.35 -11.27
CA PHE A 68 2.95 31.83 -10.37
C PHE A 68 3.45 30.46 -10.82
N ALA A 69 4.75 30.25 -10.79
CA ALA A 69 5.37 28.96 -11.05
C ALA A 69 6.47 28.66 -10.02
N ALA A 70 6.48 27.46 -9.48
CA ALA A 70 7.48 26.98 -8.55
C ALA A 70 7.84 25.51 -8.82
N ASP A 71 8.99 25.06 -8.29
CA ASP A 71 9.36 23.65 -8.33
C ASP A 71 8.39 22.81 -7.48
N VAL A 72 7.86 21.76 -8.08
CA VAL A 72 6.93 20.83 -7.46
C VAL A 72 7.62 19.67 -6.73
N SER A 73 8.95 19.70 -6.60
CA SER A 73 9.71 18.67 -5.91
C SER A 73 9.91 18.94 -4.42
N GLU A 74 9.63 20.14 -3.95
CA GLU A 74 9.82 20.55 -2.55
C GLU A 74 8.95 19.72 -1.60
N GLY A 75 9.58 19.15 -0.57
CA GLY A 75 8.90 18.32 0.43
C GLY A 75 8.81 16.83 0.10
N LYS A 76 9.48 16.33 -0.95
CA LYS A 76 9.54 14.88 -1.26
C LYS A 76 10.13 14.02 -0.15
N ASN A 77 10.93 14.61 0.75
CA ASN A 77 11.50 13.92 1.92
C ASN A 77 10.65 14.09 3.20
N ASP A 78 9.51 14.77 3.10
CA ASP A 78 8.62 15.00 4.23
C ASP A 78 7.92 13.70 4.66
N PRO A 79 7.81 13.39 5.98
CA PRO A 79 7.11 12.20 6.46
C PRO A 79 5.66 12.09 5.99
N ILE A 80 4.94 13.22 5.89
CA ILE A 80 3.57 13.25 5.38
C ILE A 80 3.54 12.79 3.92
N TYR A 81 4.47 13.26 3.10
CA TYR A 81 4.57 12.83 1.70
C TYR A 81 4.96 11.35 1.58
N ASN A 82 5.84 10.86 2.45
CA ASN A 82 6.38 9.50 2.39
C ASN A 82 5.52 8.44 3.08
N ALA A 83 4.41 8.82 3.73
CA ALA A 83 3.58 7.89 4.47
C ALA A 83 2.91 6.80 3.59
N HIS A 84 2.73 7.06 2.30
CA HIS A 84 2.28 6.07 1.32
C HIS A 84 2.81 6.38 -0.07
N SER A 85 2.76 5.38 -0.96
CA SER A 85 3.11 5.46 -2.36
C SER A 85 1.88 5.74 -3.22
N TYR A 86 1.94 6.70 -4.14
CA TYR A 86 0.90 6.95 -5.14
C TYR A 86 1.49 7.64 -6.37
N HIS A 87 1.10 7.20 -7.56
CA HIS A 87 1.53 7.84 -8.80
C HIS A 87 1.02 9.28 -8.86
N THR A 88 1.79 10.17 -9.45
CA THR A 88 1.41 11.59 -9.65
C THR A 88 1.24 12.42 -8.37
N LYS A 89 1.48 11.87 -7.19
CA LYS A 89 1.40 12.61 -5.93
C LYS A 89 2.41 13.76 -5.88
N VAL A 90 1.91 14.98 -5.64
CA VAL A 90 2.72 16.18 -5.45
C VAL A 90 2.89 16.47 -3.97
N PRO A 91 4.09 16.84 -3.49
CA PRO A 91 4.29 17.18 -2.08
C PRO A 91 3.43 18.36 -1.63
N HIS A 92 2.82 18.26 -0.44
CA HIS A 92 1.97 19.30 0.11
C HIS A 92 2.69 20.66 0.25
N LYS A 93 3.99 20.69 0.57
CA LYS A 93 4.77 21.95 0.66
C LYS A 93 4.84 22.68 -0.67
N ALA A 94 5.01 21.96 -1.77
CA ALA A 94 4.96 22.54 -3.10
C ALA A 94 3.56 23.12 -3.43
N ILE A 95 2.51 22.38 -3.09
CA ILE A 95 1.13 22.83 -3.29
C ILE A 95 0.80 24.05 -2.42
N MET A 96 1.30 24.12 -1.19
CA MET A 96 1.09 25.27 -0.30
C MET A 96 1.53 26.58 -0.92
N ARG A 97 2.61 26.60 -1.72
CA ARG A 97 3.08 27.81 -2.41
C ARG A 97 2.01 28.37 -3.36
N TYR A 98 1.36 27.50 -4.11
CA TYR A 98 0.27 27.89 -5.02
C TYR A 98 -0.95 28.35 -4.25
N ILE A 99 -1.35 27.64 -3.20
CA ILE A 99 -2.48 28.02 -2.36
C ILE A 99 -2.26 29.39 -1.71
N LEU A 100 -1.06 29.62 -1.16
CA LEU A 100 -0.73 30.90 -0.51
C LEU A 100 -0.70 32.05 -1.50
N HIS A 101 -0.31 31.81 -2.78
CA HIS A 101 -0.26 32.82 -3.80
C HIS A 101 -1.65 33.25 -4.31
N TYR A 102 -2.53 32.26 -4.54
CA TYR A 102 -3.82 32.52 -5.20
C TYR A 102 -5.01 32.69 -4.27
N THR A 103 -4.87 32.44 -2.97
CA THR A 103 -6.00 32.39 -2.04
C THR A 103 -5.72 33.12 -0.74
N LYS A 104 -6.80 33.43 -0.02
CA LYS A 104 -6.77 33.99 1.35
C LYS A 104 -7.21 32.95 2.40
N PRO A 105 -6.91 33.15 3.70
CA PRO A 105 -7.43 32.32 4.77
C PRO A 105 -8.96 32.17 4.71
N GLY A 106 -9.42 30.92 4.79
CA GLY A 106 -10.85 30.61 4.76
C GLY A 106 -11.43 30.32 3.37
N ASP A 107 -10.72 30.67 2.29
CA ASP A 107 -11.14 30.35 0.93
C ASP A 107 -11.30 28.84 0.71
N ILE A 108 -12.06 28.49 -0.34
CA ILE A 108 -12.28 27.10 -0.76
C ILE A 108 -11.37 26.80 -1.95
N VAL A 109 -10.52 25.79 -1.76
CA VAL A 109 -9.66 25.23 -2.84
C VAL A 109 -10.37 23.99 -3.38
N PHE A 110 -10.57 23.93 -4.69
CA PHE A 110 -11.13 22.77 -5.37
C PHE A 110 -10.05 22.00 -6.12
N ASP A 111 -10.01 20.67 -5.91
CA ASP A 111 -9.16 19.75 -6.65
C ASP A 111 -10.01 18.60 -7.17
N GLY A 112 -10.29 18.62 -8.48
CA GLY A 112 -11.14 17.64 -9.17
C GLY A 112 -10.47 16.29 -9.42
N PHE A 113 -9.14 16.22 -9.27
CA PHE A 113 -8.33 15.00 -9.46
C PHE A 113 -7.31 14.86 -8.34
N CYS A 114 -7.81 14.91 -7.12
CA CYS A 114 -7.00 15.09 -5.90
C CYS A 114 -6.05 13.92 -5.59
N GLY A 115 -6.15 12.81 -6.31
CA GLY A 115 -5.40 11.62 -5.96
C GLY A 115 -5.61 11.27 -4.48
N THR A 116 -4.54 11.21 -3.72
CA THR A 116 -4.58 10.91 -2.28
C THR A 116 -4.69 12.15 -1.38
N GLY A 117 -5.14 13.29 -1.93
CA GLY A 117 -5.59 14.44 -1.15
C GLY A 117 -4.50 15.35 -0.60
N MET A 118 -3.33 15.42 -1.22
CA MET A 118 -2.26 16.32 -0.78
C MET A 118 -2.64 17.80 -0.85
N THR A 119 -3.57 18.17 -1.74
CA THR A 119 -4.13 19.53 -1.81
C THR A 119 -4.90 19.89 -0.53
N GLY A 120 -5.66 18.94 0.03
CA GLY A 120 -6.34 19.15 1.30
C GLY A 120 -5.37 19.29 2.47
N VAL A 121 -4.33 18.45 2.51
CA VAL A 121 -3.25 18.59 3.49
C VAL A 121 -2.59 19.97 3.39
N ALA A 122 -2.26 20.40 2.18
CA ALA A 122 -1.65 21.72 1.94
C ALA A 122 -2.56 22.87 2.40
N ALA A 123 -3.85 22.79 2.10
CA ALA A 123 -4.85 23.79 2.51
C ALA A 123 -4.93 23.93 4.04
N GLN A 124 -4.90 22.81 4.77
CA GLN A 124 -4.89 22.81 6.23
C GLN A 124 -3.54 23.31 6.79
N MET A 125 -2.41 22.84 6.22
CA MET A 125 -1.06 23.21 6.67
C MET A 125 -0.71 24.67 6.42
N CYS A 126 -1.41 25.38 5.55
CA CYS A 126 -1.34 26.85 5.49
C CYS A 126 -1.75 27.52 6.80
N GLY A 127 -2.53 26.84 7.65
CA GLY A 127 -2.90 27.32 9.00
C GLY A 127 -1.93 26.93 10.11
N ASN A 128 -1.08 25.91 9.86
CA ASN A 128 -0.09 25.41 10.83
C ASN A 128 1.18 24.95 10.12
N PRO A 129 1.92 25.87 9.46
CA PRO A 129 3.09 25.52 8.69
C PRO A 129 4.28 25.12 9.59
N ASP A 130 5.18 24.30 9.04
CA ASP A 130 6.51 24.10 9.61
C ASP A 130 7.22 25.45 9.78
N PRO A 131 7.83 25.75 10.96
CA PRO A 131 8.43 27.05 11.23
C PRO A 131 9.56 27.43 10.24
N THR A 132 10.36 26.45 9.83
CA THR A 132 11.47 26.69 8.89
C THR A 132 10.93 27.00 7.49
N PHE A 133 9.95 26.23 7.04
CA PHE A 133 9.26 26.45 5.79
C PHE A 133 8.55 27.81 5.78
N LYS A 134 7.90 28.19 6.89
CA LYS A 134 7.23 29.48 7.02
C LYS A 134 8.21 30.65 6.81
N LEU A 135 9.33 30.65 7.51
CA LEU A 135 10.36 31.69 7.40
C LEU A 135 10.96 31.79 5.98
N GLN A 136 11.10 30.66 5.31
CA GLN A 136 11.55 30.64 3.91
C GLN A 136 10.53 31.29 2.99
N ILE A 137 9.27 30.88 3.07
CA ILE A 137 8.20 31.38 2.22
C ILE A 137 7.95 32.88 2.41
N GLU A 138 7.97 33.39 3.65
CA GLU A 138 7.81 34.82 3.95
C GLU A 138 8.91 35.68 3.30
N LYS A 139 10.09 35.15 3.11
CA LYS A 139 11.19 35.85 2.38
C LYS A 139 11.01 35.82 0.87
N GLU A 140 10.52 34.69 0.35
CA GLU A 140 10.39 34.47 -1.11
C GLU A 140 9.11 35.06 -1.67
N MET A 141 8.04 35.11 -0.86
CA MET A 141 6.70 35.52 -1.25
C MET A 141 6.15 36.57 -0.27
N PRO A 142 6.63 37.83 -0.34
CA PRO A 142 6.16 38.86 0.56
C PRO A 142 4.67 39.17 0.29
N GLY A 143 3.92 39.40 1.38
CA GLY A 143 2.51 39.80 1.30
C GLY A 143 1.50 38.64 1.30
N ILE A 144 1.94 37.38 1.43
CA ILE A 144 1.04 36.25 1.60
C ILE A 144 0.36 36.27 2.99
N GLU A 145 -0.82 35.70 3.05
CA GLU A 145 -1.58 35.55 4.30
C GLU A 145 -1.63 34.09 4.75
N TRP A 146 -1.02 33.81 5.90
CA TRP A 146 -1.11 32.50 6.54
C TRP A 146 -2.46 32.27 7.19
N GLY A 147 -2.95 31.06 7.11
CA GLY A 147 -4.22 30.60 7.68
C GLY A 147 -4.75 29.40 6.92
N ALA A 148 -5.53 28.57 7.55
CA ALA A 148 -6.11 27.40 6.90
C ALA A 148 -7.10 27.79 5.79
N ARG A 149 -7.08 27.02 4.70
CA ARG A 149 -8.11 27.04 3.66
C ARG A 149 -8.95 25.78 3.80
N LYS A 150 -10.14 25.81 3.24
CA LYS A 150 -11.00 24.65 3.08
C LYS A 150 -10.71 23.97 1.76
N ALA A 151 -10.87 22.65 1.69
CA ALA A 151 -10.66 21.94 0.44
C ALA A 151 -11.90 21.12 0.06
N ILE A 152 -12.24 21.14 -1.22
CA ILE A 152 -13.14 20.19 -1.87
C ILE A 152 -12.28 19.29 -2.72
N LEU A 153 -12.26 17.99 -2.38
CA LEU A 153 -11.41 17.00 -3.02
C LEU A 153 -12.31 15.99 -3.73
N SER A 154 -12.03 15.76 -5.00
CA SER A 154 -12.72 14.76 -5.82
C SER A 154 -11.73 13.95 -6.63
N ASP A 155 -12.04 12.68 -6.84
CA ASP A 155 -11.27 11.78 -7.72
C ASP A 155 -12.19 10.70 -8.27
N LEU A 156 -11.85 10.14 -9.42
CA LEU A 156 -12.57 9.03 -10.02
C LEU A 156 -12.32 7.71 -9.29
N SER A 157 -11.22 7.60 -8.56
CA SER A 157 -10.83 6.40 -7.83
C SER A 157 -11.38 6.41 -6.40
N PRO A 158 -12.27 5.48 -6.02
CA PRO A 158 -12.71 5.33 -4.62
C PRO A 158 -11.54 5.06 -3.65
N ALA A 159 -10.50 4.37 -4.10
CA ALA A 159 -9.30 4.15 -3.29
C ALA A 159 -8.55 5.45 -3.03
N ALA A 160 -8.43 6.33 -4.04
CA ALA A 160 -7.80 7.63 -3.88
C ALA A 160 -8.58 8.51 -2.89
N THR A 161 -9.89 8.64 -3.06
CA THR A 161 -10.74 9.43 -2.16
C THR A 161 -10.78 8.87 -0.73
N PHE A 162 -10.73 7.55 -0.57
CA PHE A 162 -10.60 6.92 0.74
C PHE A 162 -9.28 7.28 1.44
N ILE A 163 -8.15 7.24 0.71
CA ILE A 163 -6.86 7.67 1.25
C ILE A 163 -6.89 9.18 1.55
N ALA A 164 -7.44 9.99 0.64
CA ALA A 164 -7.58 11.43 0.83
C ALA A 164 -8.39 11.76 2.09
N TYR A 165 -9.46 11.02 2.35
CA TYR A 165 -10.24 11.13 3.58
C TYR A 165 -9.37 10.90 4.82
N ASN A 166 -8.65 9.78 4.86
CA ASN A 166 -7.83 9.43 6.03
C ASN A 166 -6.69 10.44 6.29
N TYR A 167 -6.17 11.08 5.24
CA TYR A 167 -5.18 12.15 5.39
C TYR A 167 -5.75 13.46 5.92
N ASN A 168 -7.00 13.76 5.62
CA ASN A 168 -7.60 15.05 5.86
C ASN A 168 -8.62 15.07 7.02
N ALA A 169 -9.01 13.87 7.51
CA ALA A 169 -9.90 13.76 8.66
C ALA A 169 -9.11 13.90 9.97
N PRO A 170 -9.64 14.65 10.95
CA PRO A 170 -9.02 14.69 12.28
C PRO A 170 -9.16 13.34 12.97
N VAL A 171 -8.10 12.91 13.66
CA VAL A 171 -8.05 11.68 14.44
C VAL A 171 -7.49 11.97 15.84
N ASP A 172 -8.06 11.34 16.87
CA ASP A 172 -7.45 11.31 18.19
C ASP A 172 -6.27 10.33 18.15
N VAL A 173 -5.05 10.88 18.23
CA VAL A 173 -3.81 10.10 18.11
C VAL A 173 -3.65 9.13 19.29
N ALA A 174 -4.10 9.48 20.49
CA ALA A 174 -3.98 8.62 21.66
C ALA A 174 -4.92 7.41 21.55
N GLU A 175 -6.17 7.64 21.20
CA GLU A 175 -7.16 6.59 20.94
C GLU A 175 -6.73 5.67 19.79
N PHE A 176 -6.24 6.26 18.68
CA PHE A 176 -5.69 5.49 17.55
C PHE A 176 -4.53 4.58 17.97
N GLN A 177 -3.58 5.11 18.77
CA GLN A 177 -2.43 4.33 19.22
C GLN A 177 -2.83 3.20 20.16
N GLU A 178 -3.80 3.42 21.04
CA GLU A 178 -4.31 2.40 21.96
C GLU A 178 -4.99 1.28 21.18
N GLU A 179 -5.87 1.63 20.25
CA GLU A 179 -6.57 0.65 19.42
C GLU A 179 -5.62 -0.12 18.49
N ALA A 180 -4.65 0.55 17.86
CA ALA A 180 -3.64 -0.11 17.06
C ALA A 180 -2.81 -1.14 17.86
N LYS A 181 -2.42 -0.80 19.09
CA LYS A 181 -1.73 -1.74 20.00
C LYS A 181 -2.60 -2.93 20.36
N ARG A 182 -3.89 -2.70 20.64
CA ARG A 182 -4.85 -3.74 20.93
C ARG A 182 -4.97 -4.73 19.77
N ILE A 183 -5.20 -4.21 18.55
CA ILE A 183 -5.31 -5.03 17.33
C ILE A 183 -4.03 -5.84 17.10
N LEU A 184 -2.86 -5.19 17.17
CA LEU A 184 -1.58 -5.86 16.97
C LEU A 184 -1.35 -7.00 18.00
N ALA A 185 -1.75 -6.78 19.25
CA ALA A 185 -1.63 -7.81 20.29
C ALA A 185 -2.56 -9.01 20.02
N GLU A 186 -3.77 -8.78 19.52
CA GLU A 186 -4.72 -9.83 19.16
C GLU A 186 -4.21 -10.63 17.94
N VAL A 187 -3.76 -9.93 16.88
CA VAL A 187 -3.18 -10.57 15.70
C VAL A 187 -1.92 -11.37 16.06
N GLU A 188 -1.06 -10.84 16.94
CA GLU A 188 0.13 -11.56 17.40
C GLU A 188 -0.27 -12.85 18.16
N LYS A 189 -1.30 -12.80 18.98
CA LYS A 189 -1.80 -13.98 19.70
C LYS A 189 -2.36 -15.04 18.76
N GLU A 190 -3.05 -14.63 17.71
CA GLU A 190 -3.70 -15.52 16.74
C GLU A 190 -2.71 -16.05 15.70
N CYS A 191 -1.89 -15.18 15.11
CA CYS A 191 -1.05 -15.47 13.95
C CYS A 191 0.45 -15.49 14.25
N GLY A 192 0.88 -15.12 15.44
CA GLY A 192 2.31 -14.99 15.78
C GLY A 192 3.11 -16.27 15.55
N TRP A 193 2.50 -17.43 15.74
CA TRP A 193 3.11 -18.73 15.50
C TRP A 193 3.51 -18.95 14.03
N MET A 194 2.88 -18.27 13.07
CA MET A 194 3.22 -18.32 11.63
C MET A 194 4.60 -17.71 11.32
N TYR A 195 5.10 -16.90 12.23
CA TYR A 195 6.40 -16.22 12.12
C TYR A 195 7.45 -16.79 13.06
N GLU A 196 7.26 -18.00 13.56
CA GLU A 196 8.23 -18.66 14.43
C GLU A 196 9.14 -19.59 13.64
N THR A 197 10.41 -19.62 14.03
CA THR A 197 11.38 -20.59 13.50
C THR A 197 12.26 -21.10 14.62
N ARG A 198 12.87 -22.29 14.48
CA ARG A 198 13.83 -22.82 15.44
C ARG A 198 15.13 -22.03 15.42
N HIS A 199 15.63 -21.69 16.61
CA HIS A 199 16.97 -21.13 16.73
C HIS A 199 18.03 -22.21 16.60
N LEU A 200 18.86 -22.11 15.54
CA LEU A 200 19.93 -23.07 15.29
C LEU A 200 21.30 -22.45 15.59
N ILE A 201 22.17 -23.19 16.28
CA ILE A 201 23.61 -22.90 16.36
C ILE A 201 24.36 -24.12 15.84
N ASN A 202 25.21 -23.91 14.84
CA ASN A 202 25.93 -24.99 14.15
C ASN A 202 24.99 -26.12 13.66
N GLY A 203 23.83 -25.75 13.13
CA GLY A 203 22.83 -26.67 12.59
C GLY A 203 22.03 -27.46 13.64
N LYS A 204 22.17 -27.15 14.94
CA LYS A 204 21.47 -27.85 16.01
C LYS A 204 20.50 -26.92 16.72
N PRO A 205 19.26 -27.37 16.99
CA PRO A 205 18.31 -26.60 17.78
C PRO A 205 18.87 -26.27 19.17
N GLN A 206 18.68 -25.06 19.59
CA GLN A 206 19.08 -24.60 20.93
C GLN A 206 17.92 -24.80 21.90
N MET A 207 18.27 -25.28 23.11
CA MET A 207 17.30 -25.54 24.14
C MET A 207 17.41 -24.48 25.25
N ALA A 208 16.29 -24.02 25.74
CA ALA A 208 16.21 -23.23 26.95
C ALA A 208 16.51 -24.06 28.22
N ILE A 209 16.76 -23.39 29.33
CA ILE A 209 16.98 -24.06 30.62
C ILE A 209 15.75 -24.89 31.03
N THR A 210 14.56 -24.53 30.55
CA THR A 210 13.31 -25.23 30.72
C THR A 210 13.21 -26.57 29.97
N GLY A 211 14.13 -26.82 29.03
CA GLY A 211 14.10 -27.97 28.15
C GLY A 211 13.28 -27.80 26.89
N GLU A 212 12.73 -26.59 26.63
CA GLU A 212 12.01 -26.26 25.42
C GLU A 212 12.97 -25.73 24.33
N GLU A 213 12.63 -25.93 23.05
CA GLU A 213 13.38 -25.35 21.93
C GLU A 213 13.26 -23.82 21.94
N ILE A 214 14.40 -23.14 21.80
CA ILE A 214 14.42 -21.70 21.63
C ILE A 214 13.93 -21.37 20.23
N LYS A 215 12.88 -20.56 20.14
CA LYS A 215 12.32 -20.07 18.89
C LYS A 215 12.77 -18.62 18.63
N GLY A 216 12.95 -18.32 17.36
CA GLY A 216 13.17 -16.96 16.86
C GLY A 216 11.97 -16.45 16.09
N ARG A 217 11.86 -15.15 15.99
CA ARG A 217 10.87 -14.46 15.16
C ARG A 217 11.42 -14.25 13.76
N ILE A 218 10.74 -14.77 12.74
CA ILE A 218 11.09 -14.55 11.34
C ILE A 218 10.92 -13.06 11.00
N ASN A 219 11.97 -12.44 10.47
CA ASN A 219 11.92 -11.07 9.95
C ASN A 219 11.49 -11.09 8.48
N TYR A 220 12.08 -12.00 7.69
CA TYR A 220 11.70 -12.28 6.31
C TYR A 220 12.23 -13.64 5.87
N THR A 221 11.59 -14.20 4.84
CA THR A 221 12.01 -15.42 4.15
C THR A 221 12.35 -15.09 2.70
N VAL A 222 13.50 -15.52 2.23
CA VAL A 222 13.88 -15.41 0.81
C VAL A 222 13.35 -16.62 0.07
N TRP A 223 12.60 -16.39 -0.99
CA TRP A 223 12.09 -17.41 -1.89
C TRP A 223 12.88 -17.42 -3.20
N SER A 224 13.10 -18.57 -3.74
CA SER A 224 13.80 -18.77 -5.02
C SER A 224 12.87 -19.38 -6.05
N ASP A 225 12.88 -18.83 -7.26
CA ASP A 225 12.29 -19.51 -8.42
C ASP A 225 12.98 -20.86 -8.65
N VAL A 226 12.19 -21.82 -9.11
CA VAL A 226 12.69 -23.10 -9.65
C VAL A 226 12.65 -23.04 -11.18
N PHE A 227 13.78 -23.33 -11.82
CA PHE A 227 13.89 -23.35 -13.28
C PHE A 227 14.08 -24.78 -13.81
N ILE A 228 13.63 -24.99 -15.03
CA ILE A 228 13.79 -26.26 -15.75
C ILE A 228 14.97 -26.11 -16.72
N CYS A 229 15.92 -27.03 -16.65
CA CYS A 229 17.02 -27.10 -17.58
C CYS A 229 16.51 -27.42 -19.00
N PRO A 230 16.81 -26.61 -20.03
CA PRO A 230 16.33 -26.87 -21.39
C PRO A 230 16.97 -28.10 -22.04
N THR A 231 18.09 -28.58 -21.49
CA THR A 231 18.84 -29.73 -22.06
C THR A 231 18.40 -31.06 -21.47
N CYS A 232 18.23 -31.16 -20.15
CA CYS A 232 17.94 -32.43 -19.48
C CYS A 232 16.63 -32.42 -18.66
N SER A 233 15.88 -31.33 -18.70
CA SER A 233 14.58 -31.13 -17.98
C SER A 233 14.67 -31.24 -16.45
N THR A 234 15.88 -31.21 -15.88
CA THR A 234 16.06 -31.22 -14.42
C THR A 234 15.60 -29.90 -13.84
N GLU A 235 14.86 -29.94 -12.74
CA GLU A 235 14.51 -28.75 -11.94
C GLU A 235 15.70 -28.27 -11.14
N MET A 236 15.89 -26.95 -11.10
CA MET A 236 17.01 -26.28 -10.45
C MET A 236 16.52 -25.13 -9.62
N VAL A 237 16.87 -25.10 -8.35
CA VAL A 237 16.64 -23.93 -7.48
C VAL A 237 17.62 -22.83 -7.90
N PHE A 238 17.12 -21.71 -8.35
CA PHE A 238 17.93 -20.61 -8.89
C PHE A 238 18.95 -20.07 -7.88
N TRP A 239 18.55 -20.01 -6.62
CA TRP A 239 19.42 -19.62 -5.51
C TRP A 239 20.70 -20.47 -5.42
N ASP A 240 20.58 -21.77 -5.65
CA ASP A 240 21.72 -22.67 -5.48
C ASP A 240 22.67 -22.67 -6.68
N VAL A 241 22.14 -22.43 -7.89
CA VAL A 241 22.94 -22.51 -9.12
C VAL A 241 23.47 -21.17 -9.59
N ALA A 242 22.78 -20.06 -9.29
CA ALA A 242 23.09 -18.75 -9.85
C ALA A 242 23.43 -17.67 -8.83
N VAL A 243 23.17 -17.87 -7.52
CA VAL A 243 23.47 -16.86 -6.51
C VAL A 243 24.82 -17.13 -5.86
N ASP A 244 25.68 -16.12 -5.89
CA ASP A 244 26.91 -16.09 -5.11
C ASP A 244 26.55 -15.64 -3.68
N LYS A 245 26.47 -16.61 -2.77
CA LYS A 245 26.00 -16.42 -1.38
C LYS A 245 26.97 -15.57 -0.55
N GLU A 246 28.24 -15.47 -0.94
CA GLU A 246 29.25 -14.68 -0.23
C GLU A 246 29.15 -13.19 -0.60
N ASN A 247 28.94 -12.90 -1.88
CA ASN A 247 28.93 -11.54 -2.41
C ASN A 247 27.51 -10.99 -2.62
N GLY A 248 26.47 -11.79 -2.42
CA GLY A 248 25.07 -11.40 -2.64
C GLY A 248 24.75 -11.05 -4.10
N LYS A 249 25.52 -11.60 -5.06
CA LYS A 249 25.39 -11.28 -6.49
C LYS A 249 24.79 -12.43 -7.28
N VAL A 250 23.93 -12.08 -8.23
CA VAL A 250 23.40 -13.06 -9.20
C VAL A 250 24.37 -13.18 -10.37
N ARG A 251 24.74 -14.41 -10.71
CA ARG A 251 25.58 -14.72 -11.87
C ARG A 251 24.76 -14.69 -13.15
N ASP A 252 25.25 -14.04 -14.18
CA ASP A 252 24.60 -14.02 -15.49
C ASP A 252 24.63 -15.38 -16.17
N VAL A 253 25.68 -16.17 -15.88
CA VAL A 253 25.94 -17.53 -16.41
C VAL A 253 26.06 -18.48 -15.24
N PHE A 254 25.39 -19.62 -15.32
CA PHE A 254 25.44 -20.70 -14.34
C PHE A 254 25.36 -22.05 -15.06
N PHE A 255 25.58 -23.15 -14.34
CA PHE A 255 25.62 -24.48 -14.91
C PHE A 255 24.54 -25.38 -14.32
N CYS A 256 23.95 -26.23 -15.18
CA CYS A 256 23.01 -27.24 -14.72
C CYS A 256 23.75 -28.26 -13.82
N PRO A 257 23.27 -28.54 -12.60
CA PRO A 257 23.93 -29.48 -11.70
C PRO A 257 23.91 -30.92 -12.19
N GLN A 258 23.01 -31.27 -13.12
CA GLN A 258 22.86 -32.63 -13.63
C GLN A 258 23.66 -32.87 -14.93
N CYS A 259 23.53 -31.99 -15.92
CA CYS A 259 24.13 -32.19 -17.24
C CYS A 259 25.27 -31.24 -17.55
N ASN A 260 25.65 -30.35 -16.65
CA ASN A 260 26.68 -29.33 -16.75
C ASN A 260 26.57 -28.39 -17.97
N SER A 261 25.40 -28.28 -18.58
CA SER A 261 25.15 -27.31 -19.64
C SER A 261 25.27 -25.89 -19.10
N GLU A 262 25.92 -25.01 -19.89
CA GLU A 262 25.96 -23.57 -19.59
C GLU A 262 24.57 -22.92 -19.83
N LEU A 263 24.08 -22.20 -18.85
CA LEU A 263 22.73 -21.63 -18.82
C LEU A 263 22.75 -20.15 -18.48
N ARG A 264 21.72 -19.46 -18.96
CA ARG A 264 21.38 -18.09 -18.55
C ARG A 264 19.91 -18.05 -18.17
N LYS A 265 19.52 -17.20 -17.21
CA LYS A 265 18.12 -17.07 -16.74
C LYS A 265 17.12 -17.01 -17.89
N ARG A 266 17.41 -16.20 -18.92
CA ARG A 266 16.54 -16.02 -20.10
C ARG A 266 16.31 -17.29 -20.94
N ASN A 267 17.18 -18.29 -20.82
CA ASN A 267 17.11 -19.53 -21.60
C ASN A 267 16.36 -20.65 -20.85
N CYS A 268 16.06 -20.44 -19.58
CA CYS A 268 15.37 -21.42 -18.74
C CYS A 268 13.90 -21.04 -18.59
N LYS A 269 13.04 -22.04 -18.56
CA LYS A 269 11.62 -21.87 -18.19
C LYS A 269 11.47 -22.05 -16.68
N ARG A 270 10.57 -21.29 -16.05
CA ARG A 270 10.18 -21.55 -14.66
C ARG A 270 9.42 -22.86 -14.58
N ALA A 271 9.71 -23.65 -13.56
CA ALA A 271 8.85 -24.75 -13.16
C ALA A 271 7.48 -24.20 -12.73
N GLN A 272 6.45 -24.96 -12.96
CA GLN A 272 5.09 -24.57 -12.63
C GLN A 272 4.46 -25.64 -11.76
N GLN A 273 3.71 -25.21 -10.77
CA GLN A 273 2.86 -26.06 -9.96
C GLN A 273 1.39 -25.67 -10.15
N THR A 274 0.52 -26.65 -10.01
CA THR A 274 -0.91 -26.47 -10.18
C THR A 274 -1.61 -26.87 -8.90
N HIS A 275 -2.49 -26.01 -8.40
CA HIS A 275 -3.32 -26.30 -7.25
C HIS A 275 -4.77 -25.86 -7.50
N ILE A 276 -5.68 -26.36 -6.71
CA ILE A 276 -7.08 -25.94 -6.73
C ILE A 276 -7.26 -24.85 -5.70
N ASP A 277 -7.71 -23.67 -6.14
CA ASP A 277 -8.13 -22.61 -5.24
C ASP A 277 -9.45 -23.01 -4.57
N PRO A 278 -9.52 -23.20 -3.25
CA PRO A 278 -10.70 -23.72 -2.57
C PRO A 278 -11.89 -22.77 -2.56
N LYS A 279 -11.66 -21.46 -2.73
CA LYS A 279 -12.73 -20.44 -2.77
C LYS A 279 -13.32 -20.28 -4.16
N LEU A 280 -12.47 -20.26 -5.17
CA LEU A 280 -12.89 -20.13 -6.56
C LEU A 280 -13.32 -21.48 -7.16
N ASN A 281 -12.89 -22.59 -6.54
CA ASN A 281 -13.01 -23.95 -7.09
C ASN A 281 -12.42 -24.04 -8.51
N GLU A 282 -11.37 -23.30 -8.75
CA GLU A 282 -10.65 -23.25 -10.04
C GLU A 282 -9.24 -23.79 -9.90
N THR A 283 -8.74 -24.35 -10.98
CA THR A 283 -7.34 -24.77 -11.08
C THR A 283 -6.46 -23.56 -11.38
N VAL A 284 -5.52 -23.28 -10.51
CA VAL A 284 -4.56 -22.18 -10.66
C VAL A 284 -3.17 -22.75 -10.90
N THR A 285 -2.48 -22.24 -11.92
CA THR A 285 -1.10 -22.60 -12.23
C THR A 285 -0.17 -21.43 -11.88
N MET A 286 0.84 -21.68 -11.07
CA MET A 286 1.79 -20.68 -10.60
C MET A 286 3.23 -21.14 -10.84
N ALA A 287 4.17 -20.18 -10.85
CA ALA A 287 5.59 -20.50 -10.82
C ALA A 287 5.94 -21.21 -9.50
N THR A 288 6.74 -22.28 -9.59
CA THR A 288 7.23 -22.98 -8.40
C THR A 288 8.29 -22.15 -7.72
N GLN A 289 8.08 -21.86 -6.44
CA GLN A 289 9.05 -21.19 -5.58
C GLN A 289 9.31 -22.01 -4.33
N VAL A 290 10.53 -21.93 -3.83
CA VAL A 290 10.96 -22.63 -2.61
C VAL A 290 11.66 -21.67 -1.65
N PRO A 291 11.48 -21.78 -0.35
CA PRO A 291 12.15 -20.94 0.63
C PRO A 291 13.64 -21.40 0.72
N VAL A 292 14.56 -20.45 0.68
CA VAL A 292 16.01 -20.73 0.62
C VAL A 292 16.80 -20.09 1.76
N LEU A 293 16.30 -19.02 2.34
CA LEU A 293 16.94 -18.34 3.47
C LEU A 293 15.86 -17.78 4.39
N ILE A 294 16.03 -17.95 5.68
CA ILE A 294 15.20 -17.31 6.73
C ILE A 294 16.11 -16.38 7.54
N ASN A 295 15.79 -15.09 7.54
CA ASN A 295 16.36 -14.12 8.47
C ASN A 295 15.42 -13.99 9.67
N TYR A 296 15.94 -14.17 10.88
CA TYR A 296 15.12 -14.18 12.08
C TYR A 296 15.84 -13.55 13.28
N SER A 297 15.10 -13.19 14.30
CA SER A 297 15.60 -12.55 15.52
C SER A 297 15.36 -13.44 16.75
N VAL A 298 16.36 -13.51 17.63
CA VAL A 298 16.20 -14.03 18.99
C VAL A 298 16.59 -12.91 19.95
N GLY A 299 15.62 -12.37 20.65
CA GLY A 299 15.79 -11.14 21.40
C GLY A 299 16.20 -9.99 20.47
N LYS A 300 17.36 -9.37 20.74
CA LYS A 300 17.89 -8.23 19.94
C LYS A 300 18.89 -8.65 18.85
N LYS A 301 19.19 -9.94 18.73
CA LYS A 301 20.19 -10.45 17.77
C LYS A 301 19.49 -11.03 16.54
N ARG A 302 20.05 -10.75 15.36
CA ARG A 302 19.62 -11.30 14.08
C ARG A 302 20.48 -12.50 13.68
N PHE A 303 19.84 -13.47 13.07
CA PHE A 303 20.44 -14.71 12.58
C PHE A 303 19.90 -15.03 11.20
N GLU A 304 20.61 -15.89 10.49
CA GLU A 304 20.18 -16.45 9.21
C GLU A 304 20.36 -17.96 9.22
N LYS A 305 19.45 -18.65 8.55
CA LYS A 305 19.54 -20.10 8.35
C LYS A 305 18.90 -20.50 7.02
N THR A 306 19.30 -21.66 6.50
CA THR A 306 18.52 -22.36 5.48
C THR A 306 17.26 -22.94 6.16
N PRO A 307 16.07 -22.90 5.53
CA PRO A 307 14.87 -23.54 6.04
C PRO A 307 15.12 -25.01 6.38
N ASP A 308 14.65 -25.45 7.54
CA ASP A 308 14.71 -26.84 7.97
C ASP A 308 13.33 -27.52 7.88
N GLU A 309 13.23 -28.78 8.27
CA GLU A 309 11.97 -29.55 8.23
C GLU A 309 10.85 -28.89 9.04
N TYR A 310 11.19 -28.19 10.15
CA TYR A 310 10.20 -27.47 10.95
C TYR A 310 9.60 -26.31 10.15
N ASP A 311 10.43 -25.55 9.46
CA ASP A 311 9.98 -24.40 8.68
C ASP A 311 9.12 -24.84 7.49
N LEU A 312 9.52 -25.93 6.81
CA LEU A 312 8.75 -26.49 5.69
C LEU A 312 7.38 -27.01 6.17
N ALA A 313 7.34 -27.72 7.29
CA ALA A 313 6.10 -28.20 7.90
C ALA A 313 5.20 -27.03 8.36
N LEU A 314 5.80 -25.93 8.83
CA LEU A 314 5.06 -24.72 9.18
C LEU A 314 4.41 -24.09 7.96
N ILE A 315 5.15 -23.98 6.84
CA ILE A 315 4.63 -23.47 5.56
C ILE A 315 3.48 -24.35 5.08
N GLU A 316 3.65 -25.67 5.03
CA GLU A 316 2.60 -26.62 4.63
C GLU A 316 1.34 -26.48 5.52
N LYS A 317 1.53 -26.28 6.83
CA LYS A 317 0.42 -26.06 7.74
C LYS A 317 -0.32 -24.76 7.43
N ILE A 318 0.39 -23.67 7.12
CA ILE A 318 -0.20 -22.37 6.76
C ILE A 318 -0.96 -22.51 5.45
N ASP A 319 -0.38 -23.13 4.42
CA ASP A 319 -0.99 -23.34 3.12
C ASP A 319 -2.28 -24.18 3.17
N ALA A 320 -2.33 -25.13 4.11
CA ALA A 320 -3.50 -25.96 4.32
C ALA A 320 -4.63 -25.31 5.15
N MET A 321 -4.38 -24.11 5.72
CA MET A 321 -5.37 -23.44 6.54
C MET A 321 -6.46 -22.77 5.70
N GLU A 322 -7.71 -22.92 6.16
CA GLU A 322 -8.78 -22.06 5.66
C GLU A 322 -8.66 -20.66 6.26
N ILE A 323 -8.78 -19.64 5.42
CA ILE A 323 -8.84 -18.24 5.86
C ILE A 323 -10.25 -17.96 6.37
N PRO A 324 -10.46 -17.73 7.69
CA PRO A 324 -11.81 -17.56 8.26
C PRO A 324 -12.39 -16.17 8.02
N TYR A 325 -11.60 -15.26 7.46
CA TYR A 325 -11.97 -13.87 7.21
C TYR A 325 -12.38 -13.65 5.77
N TRP A 326 -13.14 -12.57 5.55
CA TRP A 326 -13.44 -12.13 4.20
C TRP A 326 -12.18 -11.58 3.52
N TYR A 327 -12.00 -11.94 2.26
CA TYR A 327 -11.00 -11.35 1.37
C TYR A 327 -11.55 -11.30 -0.05
N PRO A 328 -11.05 -10.38 -0.92
CA PRO A 328 -11.51 -10.28 -2.30
C PRO A 328 -11.19 -11.56 -3.07
N THR A 329 -12.19 -12.03 -3.85
CA THR A 329 -12.05 -13.21 -4.74
C THR A 329 -12.10 -12.84 -6.21
N ASP A 330 -12.26 -11.55 -6.53
CA ASP A 330 -12.27 -11.07 -7.89
C ASP A 330 -10.89 -11.26 -8.54
N LYS A 331 -10.90 -11.68 -9.81
CA LYS A 331 -9.67 -11.79 -10.59
C LYS A 331 -9.11 -10.40 -10.87
N LEU A 332 -7.79 -10.27 -10.80
CA LEU A 332 -7.14 -9.04 -11.24
C LEU A 332 -7.41 -8.82 -12.74
N PRO A 333 -7.74 -7.58 -13.14
CA PRO A 333 -7.99 -7.28 -14.53
C PRO A 333 -6.75 -7.51 -15.40
N GLU A 334 -6.94 -7.96 -16.62
CA GLU A 334 -5.87 -8.09 -17.59
C GLU A 334 -5.30 -6.71 -17.97
N GLY A 335 -3.99 -6.58 -17.99
CA GLY A 335 -3.30 -5.35 -18.35
C GLY A 335 -1.78 -5.48 -18.18
N ASP A 336 -1.02 -4.58 -18.76
CA ASP A 336 0.46 -4.63 -18.75
C ASP A 336 1.05 -4.69 -17.34
N LYS A 337 0.38 -4.05 -16.38
CA LYS A 337 0.85 -4.01 -14.99
C LYS A 337 0.45 -5.23 -14.16
N THR A 338 -0.49 -6.02 -14.61
CA THR A 338 -0.95 -7.24 -13.93
C THR A 338 -0.49 -8.51 -14.63
N VAL A 339 -0.60 -8.57 -15.96
CA VAL A 339 -0.26 -9.76 -16.74
C VAL A 339 1.22 -10.13 -16.62
N GLU A 340 2.12 -9.16 -16.69
CA GLU A 340 3.54 -9.44 -16.59
C GLU A 340 3.96 -9.90 -15.20
N PRO A 341 3.60 -9.23 -14.10
CA PRO A 341 3.86 -9.71 -12.75
C PRO A 341 3.27 -11.10 -12.46
N ILE A 342 2.03 -11.38 -12.91
CA ILE A 342 1.40 -12.70 -12.77
C ILE A 342 2.20 -13.75 -13.52
N ARG A 343 2.53 -13.51 -14.79
CA ARG A 343 3.34 -14.39 -15.63
C ARG A 343 4.73 -14.64 -15.06
N LEU A 344 5.30 -13.66 -14.40
CA LEU A 344 6.59 -13.73 -13.74
C LEU A 344 6.52 -14.32 -12.32
N GLY A 345 5.32 -14.59 -11.79
CA GLY A 345 5.11 -15.15 -10.45
C GLY A 345 5.29 -14.15 -9.31
N PHE A 346 5.27 -12.85 -9.60
CA PHE A 346 5.37 -11.80 -8.57
C PHE A 346 4.03 -11.43 -7.93
N ILE A 347 2.93 -11.69 -8.63
CA ILE A 347 1.57 -11.43 -8.15
C ILE A 347 0.72 -12.66 -8.50
N HIS A 348 -0.16 -13.04 -7.60
CA HIS A 348 -1.16 -14.08 -7.82
C HIS A 348 -2.41 -13.49 -8.47
N THR A 349 -3.16 -14.33 -9.17
CA THR A 349 -4.39 -13.91 -9.86
C THR A 349 -5.52 -13.52 -8.91
N THR A 350 -5.40 -13.89 -7.63
CA THR A 350 -6.32 -13.53 -6.56
C THR A 350 -5.53 -13.13 -5.29
N CYS A 351 -6.17 -12.40 -4.39
CA CYS A 351 -5.53 -11.95 -3.14
C CYS A 351 -5.18 -13.07 -2.15
N GLN A 352 -5.60 -14.32 -2.40
CA GLN A 352 -5.47 -15.41 -1.44
C GLN A 352 -4.02 -15.81 -1.15
N THR A 353 -3.12 -15.69 -2.11
CA THR A 353 -1.75 -16.16 -2.03
C THR A 353 -0.74 -15.10 -1.58
N SER A 354 -1.19 -13.88 -1.32
CA SER A 354 -0.33 -12.80 -0.80
C SER A 354 -0.13 -12.81 0.72
N TYR A 355 -0.65 -13.84 1.43
CA TYR A 355 -0.42 -14.00 2.88
C TYR A 355 0.94 -14.63 3.23
N LEU A 356 1.69 -15.11 2.26
CA LEU A 356 3.11 -15.38 2.50
C LEU A 356 3.84 -14.03 2.50
N PRO A 357 4.72 -13.78 3.48
CA PRO A 357 5.39 -12.49 3.57
C PRO A 357 6.36 -12.29 2.41
N ASP A 358 5.86 -11.84 1.27
CA ASP A 358 6.66 -11.23 0.23
C ASP A 358 7.02 -9.82 0.71
N CYS A 359 7.97 -9.76 1.60
CA CYS A 359 8.56 -8.52 2.04
C CYS A 359 10.02 -8.49 1.60
N ALA A 360 10.29 -7.80 0.53
CA ALA A 360 11.58 -7.13 0.34
C ALA A 360 11.40 -5.93 -0.56
#